data_5d4b748787418c2e6659c8a448b6aa8c
#
_entry.id   5d4b748787418c2e6659c8a448b6aa8c
#
_cell.length_a   1.000
_cell.length_b   1.000
_cell.length_c   1.000
_cell.angle_alpha   90.00
_cell.angle_beta   90.00
_cell.angle_gamma   90.00
#
_symmetry.space_group_name_H-M   'P 1'
#
loop_
_entity.id
_entity.type
_entity.pdbx_description
1 polymer ?
#
loop_
_entity_poly.entity_id
_entity_poly.type
_entity_poly.pdbx_seq_one_letter_code
_entity_poly.pdbx_strand_id
1 'polypeptide(L)'
;TADAPVAAENASDESAVSPLEEFKAKLRRQIGDWYVVHTYSGYENKVKTGIETRIQNLEAEDEVFEVQVPMETVVEFKNTVKKTIRRVRVPGYVLVRMELTDHSWGVVRHTPGVTGFVGQDAYNPMPLRMDEVFDMLLPVFEEEQQSKGLPTPQPVVESDYSVGDNVRVKSGPFEGMDATISEIKP
;
A
#
# COMPACT_ATOMS: atom_id res chain seq x y z
N THR A 1 -19.59 -45.95 -38.28
CA THR A 1 -19.07 -46.64 -37.11
C THR A 1 -17.79 -46.00 -36.65
N ALA A 2 -17.68 -45.71 -35.36
CA ALA A 2 -16.55 -45.19 -34.59
C ALA A 2 -16.38 -43.66 -34.67
N ASP A 3 -16.85 -42.88 -33.79
CA ASP A 3 -16.59 -42.71 -32.35
C ASP A 3 -15.15 -42.40 -32.04
N ALA A 4 -14.92 -41.15 -31.72
CA ALA A 4 -13.76 -40.71 -30.98
C ALA A 4 -14.19 -39.62 -30.00
N PRO A 5 -13.96 -39.78 -28.70
CA PRO A 5 -14.25 -38.78 -27.72
C PRO A 5 -13.09 -37.76 -27.67
N VAL A 6 -13.44 -36.51 -27.81
CA VAL A 6 -12.58 -35.40 -27.44
C VAL A 6 -12.59 -35.26 -25.92
N ALA A 7 -11.55 -35.74 -25.31
CA ALA A 7 -11.25 -35.42 -23.94
C ALA A 7 -10.86 -33.94 -23.86
N ALA A 8 -11.69 -33.20 -23.19
CA ALA A 8 -11.34 -31.86 -22.72
C ALA A 8 -10.39 -32.01 -21.52
N GLU A 9 -9.18 -31.64 -21.70
CA GLU A 9 -8.28 -31.33 -20.59
C GLU A 9 -8.28 -29.83 -20.35
N ASN A 10 -9.19 -29.43 -19.50
CA ASN A 10 -8.98 -28.27 -18.67
C ASN A 10 -8.53 -28.77 -17.29
N ALA A 11 -7.28 -29.01 -17.16
CA ALA A 11 -6.64 -29.18 -15.88
C ALA A 11 -5.45 -28.25 -15.82
N SER A 12 -5.41 -27.53 -14.72
CA SER A 12 -4.29 -26.73 -14.23
C SER A 12 -4.41 -25.23 -14.46
N ASP A 13 -5.26 -24.63 -13.65
CA ASP A 13 -4.78 -23.45 -12.96
C ASP A 13 -4.78 -23.75 -11.45
N GLU A 14 -3.78 -24.49 -11.02
CA GLU A 14 -3.42 -24.59 -9.62
C GLU A 14 -2.94 -23.21 -9.18
N SER A 15 -3.83 -22.43 -8.59
CA SER A 15 -3.64 -21.50 -7.49
C SER A 15 -2.20 -21.09 -7.20
N ALA A 16 -1.54 -20.44 -8.10
CA ALA A 16 -0.46 -19.51 -7.75
C ALA A 16 -1.16 -18.33 -7.07
N VAL A 17 -1.26 -18.39 -5.73
CA VAL A 17 -1.77 -17.29 -4.90
C VAL A 17 -0.96 -16.07 -5.32
N SER A 18 -1.64 -15.04 -5.80
CA SER A 18 -0.92 -13.86 -6.26
C SER A 18 -0.10 -13.27 -5.11
N PRO A 19 1.08 -12.69 -5.34
CA PRO A 19 1.88 -12.06 -4.28
C PRO A 19 1.07 -11.07 -3.44
N LEU A 20 0.06 -10.46 -4.04
CA LEU A 20 -0.88 -9.56 -3.40
C LEU A 20 -1.80 -10.28 -2.40
N GLU A 21 -2.31 -11.44 -2.76
CA GLU A 21 -3.15 -12.26 -1.88
C GLU A 21 -2.33 -12.84 -0.72
N GLU A 22 -1.07 -13.21 -0.95
CA GLU A 22 -0.16 -13.61 0.10
C GLU A 22 0.10 -12.47 1.08
N PHE A 23 0.30 -11.26 0.58
CA PHE A 23 0.48 -10.07 1.41
C PHE A 23 -0.76 -9.77 2.26
N LYS A 24 -1.96 -9.83 1.69
CA LYS A 24 -3.22 -9.69 2.42
C LYS A 24 -3.38 -10.77 3.48
N ALA A 25 -3.06 -12.02 3.14
CA ALA A 25 -3.13 -13.13 4.07
C ALA A 25 -2.11 -12.99 5.21
N LYS A 26 -0.91 -12.49 4.90
CA LYS A 26 0.13 -12.18 5.89
C LYS A 26 -0.36 -11.13 6.87
N LEU A 27 -0.89 -10.00 6.39
CA LEU A 27 -1.41 -8.93 7.23
C LEU A 27 -2.53 -9.42 8.18
N ARG A 28 -3.43 -10.27 7.68
CA ARG A 28 -4.53 -10.85 8.49
C ARG A 28 -4.07 -11.82 9.57
N ARG A 29 -2.91 -12.46 9.39
CA ARG A 29 -2.35 -13.43 10.35
C ARG A 29 -1.45 -12.78 11.39
N GLN A 30 -1.06 -11.55 11.20
CA GLN A 30 -0.18 -10.85 12.11
C GLN A 30 -0.91 -10.53 13.42
N ILE A 31 -0.22 -10.70 14.54
CA ILE A 31 -0.73 -10.35 15.87
C ILE A 31 -0.68 -8.84 16.05
N GLY A 32 -1.66 -8.31 16.78
CA GLY A 32 -1.82 -6.89 17.06
C GLY A 32 -2.62 -6.15 15.99
N ASP A 33 -3.16 -5.03 16.40
CA ASP A 33 -3.96 -4.15 15.56
C ASP A 33 -3.14 -2.98 15.04
N TRP A 34 -3.54 -2.43 13.91
CA TRP A 34 -2.90 -1.27 13.33
C TRP A 34 -3.56 0.03 13.79
N TYR A 35 -2.75 0.94 14.28
CA TYR A 35 -3.15 2.26 14.72
C TYR A 35 -2.46 3.33 13.92
N VAL A 36 -3.14 4.47 13.73
CA VAL A 36 -2.57 5.65 13.12
C VAL A 36 -2.10 6.61 14.20
N VAL A 37 -0.87 7.03 14.07
CA VAL A 37 -0.25 8.00 14.96
C VAL A 37 -0.03 9.31 14.20
N HIS A 38 -0.51 10.40 14.76
CA HIS A 38 -0.32 11.73 14.22
C HIS A 38 1.02 12.31 14.66
N THR A 39 1.78 12.84 13.72
CA THR A 39 3.10 13.42 13.93
C THR A 39 3.20 14.82 13.31
N TYR A 40 4.23 15.55 13.64
CA TYR A 40 4.56 16.74 12.85
C TYR A 40 5.00 16.34 11.45
N SER A 41 4.51 17.04 10.44
CA SER A 41 4.87 16.82 9.04
C SER A 41 6.39 16.95 8.84
N GLY A 42 6.98 15.97 8.17
CA GLY A 42 8.43 15.87 7.96
C GLY A 42 9.19 15.17 9.09
N TYR A 43 8.51 14.79 10.18
CA TYR A 43 9.10 14.06 11.29
C TYR A 43 8.79 12.56 11.27
N GLU A 44 8.08 12.07 10.27
CA GLU A 44 7.57 10.70 10.19
C GLU A 44 8.69 9.67 10.37
N ASN A 45 9.79 9.82 9.64
CA ASN A 45 10.93 8.90 9.74
C ASN A 45 11.66 9.01 11.09
N LYS A 46 11.76 10.21 11.65
CA LYS A 46 12.34 10.41 12.99
C LYS A 46 11.47 9.78 14.06
N VAL A 47 10.15 9.90 13.93
CA VAL A 47 9.20 9.25 14.84
C VAL A 47 9.29 7.74 14.71
N LYS A 48 9.35 7.18 13.51
CA LYS A 48 9.57 5.74 13.29
C LYS A 48 10.79 5.26 14.06
N THR A 49 11.96 5.84 13.79
CA THR A 49 13.22 5.49 14.49
C THR A 49 13.12 5.72 16.00
N GLY A 50 12.46 6.80 16.43
CA GLY A 50 12.24 7.09 17.83
C GLY A 50 11.41 6.05 18.55
N ILE A 51 10.31 5.59 17.93
CA ILE A 51 9.48 4.51 18.47
C ILE A 51 10.27 3.21 18.51
N GLU A 52 10.95 2.82 17.43
CA GLU A 52 11.77 1.61 17.36
C GLU A 52 12.86 1.58 18.47
N THR A 53 13.53 2.71 18.69
CA THR A 53 14.50 2.84 19.78
C THR A 53 13.86 2.71 21.16
N ARG A 54 12.67 3.28 21.34
CA ARG A 54 11.95 3.20 22.63
C ARG A 54 11.40 1.80 22.89
N ILE A 55 10.97 1.08 21.87
CA ILE A 55 10.57 -0.32 21.98
C ILE A 55 11.70 -1.13 22.62
N GLN A 56 12.91 -0.99 22.10
CA GLN A 56 14.09 -1.69 22.62
C GLN A 56 14.46 -1.24 24.03
N ASN A 57 14.46 0.07 24.30
CA ASN A 57 14.87 0.61 25.59
C ASN A 57 13.89 0.35 26.73
N LEU A 58 12.62 0.17 26.40
CA LEU A 58 11.53 -0.04 27.35
C LEU A 58 11.00 -1.48 27.34
N GLU A 59 11.70 -2.38 26.64
CA GLU A 59 11.35 -3.80 26.53
C GLU A 59 9.90 -4.02 26.09
N ALA A 60 9.46 -3.25 25.08
CA ALA A 60 8.09 -3.26 24.57
C ALA A 60 7.93 -4.08 23.27
N GLU A 61 8.89 -4.95 22.95
CA GLU A 61 8.87 -5.75 21.72
C GLU A 61 7.67 -6.72 21.66
N ASP A 62 7.21 -7.15 22.83
CA ASP A 62 6.06 -8.04 22.92
C ASP A 62 4.70 -7.33 22.75
N GLU A 63 4.69 -6.00 22.79
CA GLU A 63 3.48 -5.19 22.68
C GLU A 63 3.44 -4.33 21.42
N VAL A 64 4.58 -3.81 20.97
CA VAL A 64 4.71 -2.99 19.76
C VAL A 64 5.54 -3.75 18.73
N PHE A 65 4.89 -4.25 17.69
CA PHE A 65 5.47 -5.20 16.75
C PHE A 65 6.11 -4.55 15.53
N GLU A 66 5.51 -3.47 15.04
CA GLU A 66 5.93 -2.89 13.76
C GLU A 66 5.56 -1.41 13.66
N VAL A 67 6.44 -0.62 13.04
CA VAL A 67 6.20 0.80 12.76
C VAL A 67 6.46 1.04 11.27
N GLN A 68 5.48 1.57 10.55
CA GLN A 68 5.58 1.83 9.12
C GLN A 68 5.22 3.29 8.80
N VAL A 69 6.01 3.88 7.89
CA VAL A 69 5.68 5.17 7.28
C VAL A 69 5.21 4.87 5.86
N PRO A 70 3.95 5.15 5.51
CA PRO A 70 3.46 4.91 4.15
C PRO A 70 4.20 5.82 3.17
N MET A 71 5.03 5.24 2.32
CA MET A 71 5.78 5.94 1.28
C MET A 71 5.15 5.67 -0.08
N GLU A 72 5.23 6.62 -0.97
CA GLU A 72 4.85 6.45 -2.37
C GLU A 72 5.96 6.93 -3.29
N THR A 73 6.06 6.29 -4.43
CA THR A 73 6.99 6.69 -5.49
C THR A 73 6.22 7.46 -6.55
N VAL A 74 6.56 8.73 -6.72
CA VAL A 74 5.90 9.63 -7.68
C VAL A 74 6.88 10.03 -8.76
N VAL A 75 6.38 10.05 -9.98
CA VAL A 75 7.15 10.54 -11.13
C VAL A 75 6.83 12.02 -11.34
N GLU A 76 7.82 12.87 -11.15
CA GLU A 76 7.71 14.28 -11.46
C GLU A 76 8.48 14.62 -12.75
N PHE A 77 7.88 15.46 -13.59
CA PHE A 77 8.54 16.02 -14.75
C PHE A 77 9.04 17.42 -14.40
N LYS A 78 10.35 17.57 -14.32
CA LYS A 78 11.00 18.87 -14.13
C LYS A 78 11.91 19.16 -15.31
N ASN A 79 11.65 20.25 -16.01
CA ASN A 79 12.43 20.66 -17.21
C ASN A 79 12.56 19.53 -18.25
N THR A 80 11.46 18.88 -18.60
CA THR A 80 11.39 17.75 -19.56
C THR A 80 12.13 16.47 -19.14
N VAL A 81 12.69 16.45 -17.92
CA VAL A 81 13.34 15.27 -17.37
C VAL A 81 12.41 14.56 -16.41
N LYS A 82 12.16 13.28 -16.67
CA LYS A 82 11.41 12.38 -15.78
C LYS A 82 12.26 12.10 -14.54
N LYS A 83 11.80 12.52 -13.36
CA LYS A 83 12.45 12.23 -12.09
C LYS A 83 11.51 11.44 -11.19
N THR A 84 11.97 10.31 -10.72
CA THR A 84 11.27 9.51 -9.73
C THR A 84 11.63 10.00 -8.34
N ILE A 85 10.62 10.39 -7.55
CA ILE A 85 10.80 10.91 -6.20
C ILE A 85 9.98 10.05 -5.23
N ARG A 86 10.61 9.67 -4.11
CA ARG A 86 9.92 9.05 -2.99
C ARG A 86 9.44 10.13 -2.03
N ARG A 87 8.18 10.08 -1.68
CA ARG A 87 7.62 10.96 -0.66
C ARG A 87 6.70 10.20 0.29
N VAL A 88 6.45 10.78 1.45
CA VAL A 88 5.44 10.23 2.38
C VAL A 88 4.08 10.37 1.72
N ARG A 89 3.34 9.25 1.60
CA ARG A 89 2.00 9.24 0.97
C ARG A 89 1.00 10.08 1.75
N VAL A 90 1.04 9.96 3.09
CA VAL A 90 0.17 10.71 3.99
C VAL A 90 1.05 11.45 4.99
N PRO A 91 1.42 12.72 4.71
CA PRO A 91 2.26 13.49 5.60
C PRO A 91 1.64 13.69 6.98
N GLY A 92 2.46 13.54 8.02
CA GLY A 92 2.03 13.68 9.40
C GLY A 92 1.39 12.44 10.01
N TYR A 93 1.48 11.28 9.34
CA TYR A 93 0.92 10.02 9.83
C TYR A 93 1.93 8.90 9.78
N VAL A 94 1.92 8.08 10.84
CA VAL A 94 2.73 6.88 10.97
C VAL A 94 1.81 5.73 11.40
N LEU A 95 2.01 4.57 10.80
CA LEU A 95 1.28 3.35 11.16
C LEU A 95 2.06 2.58 12.20
N VAL A 96 1.40 2.15 13.24
CA VAL A 96 1.97 1.31 14.30
C VAL A 96 1.11 0.08 14.49
N ARG A 97 1.71 -1.09 14.42
CA ARG A 97 1.06 -2.36 14.74
C ARG A 97 1.44 -2.74 16.17
N MET A 98 0.46 -2.80 17.03
CA MET A 98 0.68 -3.07 18.46
C MET A 98 -0.54 -3.72 19.11
N GLU A 99 -0.32 -4.31 20.26
CA GLU A 99 -1.36 -4.59 21.21
C GLU A 99 -1.54 -3.36 22.11
N LEU A 100 -2.77 -2.84 22.19
CA LEU A 100 -3.05 -1.61 22.93
C LEU A 100 -3.09 -1.88 24.43
N THR A 101 -2.02 -1.51 25.11
CA THR A 101 -1.89 -1.51 26.57
C THR A 101 -1.50 -0.12 27.04
N ASP A 102 -1.60 0.14 28.34
CA ASP A 102 -1.12 1.42 28.91
C ASP A 102 0.37 1.63 28.66
N HIS A 103 1.14 0.56 28.63
CA HIS A 103 2.57 0.60 28.37
C HIS A 103 2.86 0.90 26.91
N SER A 104 2.32 0.14 25.96
CA SER A 104 2.51 0.36 24.53
C SER A 104 2.01 1.74 24.08
N TRP A 105 0.84 2.16 24.60
CA TRP A 105 0.32 3.51 24.40
C TRP A 105 1.32 4.57 24.88
N GLY A 106 1.88 4.40 26.08
CA GLY A 106 2.87 5.31 26.63
C GLY A 106 4.17 5.36 25.83
N VAL A 107 4.67 4.22 25.35
CA VAL A 107 5.87 4.13 24.50
C VAL A 107 5.69 4.96 23.23
N VAL A 108 4.58 4.80 22.54
CA VAL A 108 4.31 5.48 21.28
C VAL A 108 3.97 6.96 21.52
N ARG A 109 3.06 7.24 22.46
CA ARG A 109 2.55 8.59 22.72
C ARG A 109 3.64 9.57 23.17
N HIS A 110 4.60 9.11 23.98
CA HIS A 110 5.68 9.93 24.50
C HIS A 110 6.93 9.97 23.60
N THR A 111 6.83 9.46 22.40
CA THR A 111 7.91 9.58 21.41
C THR A 111 7.97 11.01 20.90
N PRO A 112 9.16 11.65 20.88
CA PRO A 112 9.33 13.01 20.36
C PRO A 112 8.86 13.12 18.90
N GLY A 113 7.99 14.08 18.62
CA GLY A 113 7.40 14.30 17.31
C GLY A 113 6.00 13.69 17.14
N VAL A 114 5.55 12.84 18.07
CA VAL A 114 4.19 12.33 18.12
C VAL A 114 3.27 13.37 18.77
N THR A 115 2.17 13.70 18.11
CA THR A 115 1.14 14.59 18.64
C THR A 115 0.00 13.84 19.31
N GLY A 116 -0.27 12.63 18.87
CA GLY A 116 -1.29 11.75 19.44
C GLY A 116 -1.67 10.60 18.51
N PHE A 117 -2.60 9.78 18.98
CA PHE A 117 -3.24 8.78 18.14
C PHE A 117 -4.42 9.39 17.38
N VAL A 118 -4.70 8.85 16.21
CA VAL A 118 -5.91 9.17 15.45
C VAL A 118 -7.05 8.31 15.97
N GLY A 119 -8.17 8.92 16.31
CA GLY A 119 -9.33 8.21 16.84
C GLY A 119 -10.34 9.19 17.44
N GLN A 120 -11.40 8.65 18.03
CA GLN A 120 -12.43 9.47 18.67
C GLN A 120 -11.93 10.17 19.96
N ASP A 121 -11.04 9.49 20.69
CA ASP A 121 -10.45 9.99 21.92
C ASP A 121 -8.94 9.75 21.96
N ALA A 122 -8.20 10.69 22.56
CA ALA A 122 -6.76 10.61 22.71
C ALA A 122 -6.30 9.39 23.55
N TYR A 123 -7.18 8.87 24.39
CA TYR A 123 -6.92 7.72 25.28
C TYR A 123 -7.50 6.41 24.77
N ASN A 124 -8.33 6.46 23.73
CA ASN A 124 -9.00 5.28 23.20
C ASN A 124 -8.91 5.29 21.65
N PRO A 125 -7.69 5.06 21.10
CA PRO A 125 -7.49 5.04 19.67
C PRO A 125 -8.28 3.89 19.03
N MET A 126 -8.85 4.14 17.86
CA MET A 126 -9.51 3.11 17.09
C MET A 126 -8.51 2.42 16.15
N PRO A 127 -8.50 1.09 16.12
CA PRO A 127 -7.71 0.37 15.16
C PRO A 127 -8.23 0.60 13.74
N LEU A 128 -7.31 0.63 12.78
CA LEU A 128 -7.65 0.65 11.36
C LEU A 128 -8.29 -0.66 10.93
N ARG A 129 -9.21 -0.57 10.00
CA ARG A 129 -9.73 -1.74 9.32
C ARG A 129 -8.65 -2.32 8.40
N MET A 130 -8.69 -3.63 8.22
CA MET A 130 -7.70 -4.36 7.44
C MET A 130 -7.59 -3.85 5.98
N ASP A 131 -8.71 -3.41 5.40
CA ASP A 131 -8.73 -2.84 4.05
C ASP A 131 -7.97 -1.51 3.99
N GLU A 132 -8.13 -0.66 5.00
CA GLU A 132 -7.41 0.63 5.11
C GLU A 132 -5.90 0.40 5.31
N VAL A 133 -5.54 -0.57 6.15
CA VAL A 133 -4.15 -0.96 6.36
C VAL A 133 -3.51 -1.44 5.05
N PHE A 134 -4.24 -2.28 4.32
CA PHE A 134 -3.79 -2.79 3.04
C PHE A 134 -3.53 -1.65 2.05
N ASP A 135 -4.48 -0.74 1.88
CA ASP A 135 -4.36 0.39 0.96
C ASP A 135 -3.18 1.31 1.32
N MET A 136 -2.93 1.50 2.61
CA MET A 136 -1.82 2.33 3.07
C MET A 136 -0.46 1.66 2.92
N LEU A 137 -0.38 0.33 3.06
CA LEU A 137 0.86 -0.44 2.97
C LEU A 137 1.16 -0.98 1.57
N LEU A 138 0.20 -0.94 0.65
CA LEU A 138 0.38 -1.41 -0.72
C LEU A 138 1.62 -0.84 -1.41
N PRO A 139 1.92 0.46 -1.35
CA PRO A 139 3.11 1.01 -1.98
C PRO A 139 4.42 0.48 -1.37
N VAL A 140 4.42 0.21 -0.06
CA VAL A 140 5.57 -0.39 0.63
C VAL A 140 5.81 -1.81 0.13
N PHE A 141 4.74 -2.56 -0.03
CA PHE A 141 4.79 -3.91 -0.60
C PHE A 141 5.28 -3.91 -2.04
N GLU A 142 4.77 -3.03 -2.89
CA GLU A 142 5.20 -2.90 -4.29
C GLU A 142 6.70 -2.57 -4.38
N GLU A 143 7.20 -1.71 -3.52
CA GLU A 143 8.61 -1.37 -3.45
C GLU A 143 9.48 -2.56 -3.00
N GLU A 144 9.01 -3.33 -2.02
CA GLU A 144 9.69 -4.57 -1.62
C GLU A 144 9.74 -5.60 -2.75
N GLN A 145 8.67 -5.74 -3.53
CA GLN A 145 8.64 -6.63 -4.68
C GLN A 145 9.62 -6.17 -5.77
N GLN A 146 9.64 -4.88 -6.08
CA GLN A 146 10.59 -4.31 -7.05
C GLN A 146 12.04 -4.53 -6.61
N SER A 147 12.34 -4.35 -5.34
CA SER A 147 13.69 -4.55 -4.80
C SER A 147 14.15 -6.01 -4.86
N LYS A 148 13.20 -6.95 -4.80
CA LYS A 148 13.45 -8.39 -4.94
C LYS A 148 13.48 -8.87 -6.39
N GLY A 149 13.24 -7.98 -7.37
CA GLY A 149 13.18 -8.32 -8.79
C GLY A 149 11.97 -9.19 -9.17
N LEU A 150 10.96 -9.23 -8.30
CA LEU A 150 9.71 -9.94 -8.55
C LEU A 150 8.75 -9.04 -9.34
N PRO A 151 7.90 -9.61 -10.20
CA PRO A 151 6.92 -8.82 -10.92
C PRO A 151 5.98 -8.12 -9.93
N THR A 152 5.97 -6.82 -9.96
CA THR A 152 4.95 -6.03 -9.25
C THR A 152 3.60 -6.32 -9.89
N PRO A 153 2.55 -6.55 -9.09
CA PRO A 153 1.21 -6.54 -9.63
C PRO A 153 0.97 -5.15 -10.22
N GLN A 154 1.00 -5.06 -11.53
CA GLN A 154 0.56 -3.83 -12.18
C GLN A 154 -0.92 -3.68 -11.83
N PRO A 155 -1.38 -2.49 -11.42
CA PRO A 155 -2.80 -2.25 -11.35
C PRO A 155 -3.35 -2.60 -12.73
N VAL A 156 -4.20 -3.61 -12.78
CA VAL A 156 -5.00 -3.86 -13.97
C VAL A 156 -5.86 -2.61 -14.09
N VAL A 157 -5.43 -1.69 -14.91
CA VAL A 157 -6.30 -0.62 -15.38
C VAL A 157 -7.29 -1.37 -16.24
N GLU A 158 -8.43 -1.76 -15.66
CA GLU A 158 -9.60 -2.14 -16.42
C GLU A 158 -9.94 -0.89 -17.24
N SER A 159 -9.30 -0.79 -18.39
CA SER A 159 -9.75 0.18 -19.36
C SER A 159 -11.02 -0.43 -19.97
N ASP A 160 -12.14 0.23 -19.78
CA ASP A 160 -13.41 -0.11 -20.44
C ASP A 160 -13.32 -0.03 -21.98
N TYR A 161 -12.10 0.14 -22.50
CA TYR A 161 -11.81 0.33 -23.92
C TYR A 161 -10.96 -0.82 -24.45
N SER A 162 -11.36 -1.31 -25.60
CA SER A 162 -10.64 -2.35 -26.36
C SER A 162 -9.95 -1.76 -27.60
N VAL A 163 -8.89 -2.41 -28.05
CA VAL A 163 -8.30 -2.07 -29.35
C VAL A 163 -9.34 -2.28 -30.45
N GLY A 164 -9.58 -1.25 -31.21
CA GLY A 164 -10.63 -1.21 -32.25
C GLY A 164 -11.88 -0.41 -31.84
N ASP A 165 -11.99 0.04 -30.60
CA ASP A 165 -13.12 0.87 -30.16
C ASP A 165 -13.04 2.27 -30.76
N ASN A 166 -14.20 2.77 -31.15
CA ASN A 166 -14.34 4.16 -31.60
C ASN A 166 -14.57 5.07 -30.41
N VAL A 167 -13.68 6.02 -30.25
CA VAL A 167 -13.73 7.01 -29.17
C VAL A 167 -13.75 8.43 -29.72
N ARG A 168 -14.40 9.34 -28.99
CA ARG A 168 -14.39 10.75 -29.32
C ARG A 168 -13.44 11.52 -28.44
N VAL A 169 -12.54 12.28 -29.04
CA VAL A 169 -11.55 13.07 -28.32
C VAL A 169 -12.26 14.22 -27.59
N LYS A 170 -12.12 14.26 -26.24
CA LYS A 170 -12.81 15.25 -25.40
C LYS A 170 -12.04 16.55 -25.20
N SER A 171 -10.71 16.54 -25.43
CA SER A 171 -9.87 17.73 -25.21
C SER A 171 -8.58 17.67 -26.04
N GLY A 172 -8.00 18.82 -26.36
CA GLY A 172 -6.77 18.96 -27.11
C GLY A 172 -6.97 19.47 -28.54
N PRO A 173 -5.90 19.51 -29.36
CA PRO A 173 -5.97 20.03 -30.73
C PRO A 173 -6.86 19.23 -31.68
N PHE A 174 -7.33 18.06 -31.26
CA PHE A 174 -8.23 17.17 -32.02
C PHE A 174 -9.58 16.99 -31.35
N GLU A 175 -9.98 17.90 -30.48
CA GLU A 175 -11.25 17.86 -29.78
C GLU A 175 -12.43 17.75 -30.74
N GLY A 176 -13.33 16.82 -30.43
CA GLY A 176 -14.54 16.54 -31.22
C GLY A 176 -14.35 15.59 -32.40
N MET A 177 -13.14 15.15 -32.65
CA MET A 177 -12.87 14.15 -33.71
C MET A 177 -13.11 12.73 -33.21
N ASP A 178 -13.60 11.89 -34.08
CA ASP A 178 -13.73 10.46 -33.82
C ASP A 178 -12.39 9.77 -34.13
N ALA A 179 -11.94 8.91 -33.23
CA ALA A 179 -10.70 8.17 -33.36
C ALA A 179 -10.93 6.69 -33.00
N THR A 180 -10.13 5.82 -33.57
CA THR A 180 -10.15 4.40 -33.24
C THR A 180 -8.92 4.06 -32.41
N ILE A 181 -9.08 3.32 -31.34
CA ILE A 181 -7.98 2.88 -30.48
C ILE A 181 -7.16 1.84 -31.24
N SER A 182 -5.92 2.18 -31.61
CA SER A 182 -5.02 1.28 -32.30
C SER A 182 -4.15 0.45 -31.37
N GLU A 183 -3.80 1.00 -30.20
CA GLU A 183 -2.93 0.34 -29.22
C GLU A 183 -3.25 0.89 -27.83
N ILE A 184 -3.31 0.02 -26.83
CA ILE A 184 -3.39 0.39 -25.41
C ILE A 184 -2.08 -0.04 -24.79
N LYS A 185 -1.31 0.92 -24.27
CA LYS A 185 -0.09 0.65 -23.50
C LYS A 185 -0.42 0.75 -22.02
N PRO A 186 -0.16 -0.31 -21.24
CA PRO A 186 -0.33 -0.32 -19.79
C PRO A 186 0.64 0.63 -19.08
#